data_0e317ba5ac445b67e3635b3d45a62839
#
_entry.id   0e317ba5ac445b67e3635b3d45a62839
#
_cell.length_a   1.000
_cell.length_b   1.000
_cell.length_c   1.000
_cell.angle_alpha   90.00
_cell.angle_beta   90.00
_cell.angle_gamma   90.00
#
_symmetry.space_group_name_H-M   'P 1'
#
loop_
_entity.id
_entity.type
_entity.pdbx_description
1 polymer ?
#
loop_
_entity_poly.entity_id
_entity_poly.type
_entity_poly.pdbx_seq_one_letter_code
_entity_poly.pdbx_strand_id
1 'polypeptide(L)'
;MTTIRSIDFETTGIPSEADPQAIVEIGWQDIEYDGMGWAGLVPEGRGSFLCNPGRPIPHEAMAVHHITDEMVADASGNVGLIGAPDYFCAHNADYERQFHNPGVPYICTYKVALRLWPEAPSHGLQFLRYHLNLPVVSAEAFPPHRAGPDAYLGAALMVRILEEGRASLEEMVRWSNGPALLPRVNFGKHKGAKWEDVPLDYLEWVANKSDLDRDVKANARHHLKARAA
;
A
#
# COMPACT_ATOMS: atom_id res chain seq x y z
N MET A 1 23.99 5.68 -0.89
CA MET A 1 22.56 6.01 -1.09
C MET A 1 21.79 4.72 -1.22
N THR A 2 20.65 4.63 -0.57
CA THR A 2 19.72 3.51 -0.67
C THR A 2 18.64 3.88 -1.67
N THR A 3 18.35 3.02 -2.63
CA THR A 3 17.28 3.22 -3.61
C THR A 3 16.02 2.51 -3.15
N ILE A 4 14.94 3.28 -2.97
CA ILE A 4 13.61 2.75 -2.67
C ILE A 4 12.73 3.04 -3.88
N ARG A 5 12.07 2.01 -4.45
CA ARG A 5 11.15 2.18 -5.57
C ARG A 5 9.71 2.05 -5.09
N SER A 6 8.98 3.15 -5.18
CA SER A 6 7.52 3.11 -5.04
C SER A 6 6.92 2.52 -6.30
N ILE A 7 6.03 1.55 -6.12
CA ILE A 7 5.28 0.93 -7.22
C ILE A 7 3.78 0.95 -6.92
N ASP A 8 3.01 0.92 -7.99
CA ASP A 8 1.57 0.75 -7.97
C ASP A 8 1.14 -0.03 -9.21
N PHE A 9 0.11 -0.86 -9.09
CA PHE A 9 -0.41 -1.69 -10.18
C PHE A 9 -1.90 -1.50 -10.34
N GLU A 10 -2.33 -1.24 -11.58
CA GLU A 10 -3.73 -1.45 -11.97
C GLU A 10 -3.87 -2.87 -12.51
N THR A 11 -4.99 -3.51 -12.20
CA THR A 11 -5.18 -4.94 -12.47
C THR A 11 -6.60 -5.26 -12.94
N THR A 12 -6.80 -6.47 -13.42
CA THR A 12 -8.14 -6.95 -13.80
C THR A 12 -9.06 -7.22 -12.59
N GLY A 13 -8.56 -7.10 -11.35
CA GLY A 13 -9.34 -7.28 -10.13
C GLY A 13 -8.51 -7.78 -8.95
N ILE A 14 -9.17 -8.20 -7.88
CA ILE A 14 -8.52 -8.74 -6.68
C ILE A 14 -8.25 -10.23 -6.88
N PRO A 15 -6.97 -10.70 -6.78
CA PRO A 15 -6.63 -12.10 -6.98
C PRO A 15 -7.28 -13.03 -5.95
N SER A 16 -7.66 -14.23 -6.41
CA SER A 16 -8.05 -15.34 -5.57
C SER A 16 -7.43 -16.64 -6.10
N GLU A 17 -7.46 -17.72 -5.33
CA GLU A 17 -6.98 -19.04 -5.80
C GLU A 17 -7.74 -19.53 -7.03
N ALA A 18 -9.05 -19.22 -7.11
CA ALA A 18 -9.91 -19.65 -8.21
C ALA A 18 -9.81 -18.73 -9.44
N ASP A 19 -9.42 -17.47 -9.26
CA ASP A 19 -9.33 -16.47 -10.31
C ASP A 19 -8.10 -15.57 -10.11
N PRO A 20 -6.93 -15.99 -10.56
CA PRO A 20 -5.73 -15.16 -10.55
C PRO A 20 -5.92 -13.99 -11.52
N GLN A 21 -5.77 -12.79 -11.01
CA GLN A 21 -5.89 -11.57 -11.79
C GLN A 21 -4.58 -11.23 -12.50
N ALA A 22 -4.63 -10.28 -13.43
CA ALA A 22 -3.50 -9.86 -14.21
C ALA A 22 -3.28 -8.34 -14.14
N ILE A 23 -2.03 -7.90 -14.29
CA ILE A 23 -1.66 -6.49 -14.32
C ILE A 23 -2.07 -5.89 -15.67
N VAL A 24 -2.64 -4.68 -15.65
CA VAL A 24 -2.98 -3.86 -16.84
C VAL A 24 -2.15 -2.58 -16.94
N GLU A 25 -1.66 -2.04 -15.81
CA GLU A 25 -0.71 -0.93 -15.80
C GLU A 25 0.28 -1.11 -14.65
N ILE A 26 1.51 -0.71 -14.86
CA ILE A 26 2.57 -0.65 -13.85
C ILE A 26 3.06 0.78 -13.79
N GLY A 27 3.18 1.34 -12.59
CA GLY A 27 3.80 2.62 -12.33
C GLY A 27 4.92 2.52 -11.31
N TRP A 28 5.93 3.39 -11.40
CA TRP A 28 6.98 3.49 -10.41
C TRP A 28 7.54 4.90 -10.28
N GLN A 29 8.12 5.17 -9.10
CA GLN A 29 8.92 6.34 -8.80
C GLN A 29 10.04 5.96 -7.84
N ASP A 30 11.27 6.30 -8.18
CA ASP A 30 12.44 6.08 -7.34
C ASP A 30 12.60 7.20 -6.30
N ILE A 31 13.14 6.79 -5.16
CA ILE A 31 13.50 7.60 -4.02
C ILE A 31 14.95 7.26 -3.67
N GLU A 32 15.77 8.28 -3.48
CA GLU A 32 17.09 8.13 -2.83
C GLU A 32 17.00 8.51 -1.37
N TYR A 33 17.66 7.71 -0.51
CA TYR A 33 17.74 7.91 0.92
C TYR A 33 19.18 7.77 1.41
N ASP A 34 19.67 8.72 2.21
CA ASP A 34 21.06 8.74 2.71
C ASP A 34 21.28 7.92 3.99
N GLY A 35 20.20 7.43 4.61
CA GLY A 35 20.25 6.72 5.89
C GLY A 35 20.37 7.63 7.11
N MET A 36 20.44 8.96 6.93
CA MET A 36 20.68 9.94 8.01
C MET A 36 19.54 10.98 8.14
N GLY A 37 18.52 10.88 7.29
CA GLY A 37 17.32 11.72 7.37
C GLY A 37 17.01 12.51 6.09
N TRP A 38 17.92 12.53 5.11
CA TRP A 38 17.59 13.08 3.80
C TRP A 38 16.98 12.01 2.89
N ALA A 39 15.84 12.33 2.30
CA ALA A 39 15.20 11.53 1.25
C ALA A 39 14.67 12.44 0.15
N GLY A 40 14.72 11.99 -1.10
CA GLY A 40 14.25 12.77 -2.24
C GLY A 40 13.80 11.91 -3.40
N LEU A 41 12.85 12.43 -4.17
CA LEU A 41 12.40 11.81 -5.42
C LEU A 41 13.49 11.96 -6.49
N VAL A 42 13.72 10.89 -7.26
CA VAL A 42 14.62 10.91 -8.43
C VAL A 42 13.80 11.30 -9.66
N PRO A 43 14.03 12.49 -10.27
CA PRO A 43 13.16 12.98 -11.34
C PRO A 43 13.07 12.03 -12.55
N GLU A 44 14.20 11.44 -12.97
CA GLU A 44 14.29 10.51 -14.09
C GLU A 44 13.98 9.05 -13.68
N GLY A 45 13.86 8.79 -12.39
CA GLY A 45 13.59 7.46 -11.81
C GLY A 45 12.11 7.11 -11.78
N ARG A 46 11.32 7.57 -12.76
CA ARG A 46 9.88 7.33 -12.79
C ARG A 46 9.40 6.88 -14.17
N GLY A 47 8.25 6.24 -14.17
CA GLY A 47 7.57 5.88 -15.39
C GLY A 47 6.31 5.09 -15.14
N SER A 48 5.61 4.81 -16.22
CA SER A 48 4.52 3.85 -16.26
C SER A 48 4.40 3.24 -17.64
N PHE A 49 3.84 2.04 -17.70
CA PHE A 49 3.51 1.40 -18.96
C PHE A 49 2.30 0.46 -18.80
N LEU A 50 1.57 0.31 -19.89
CA LEU A 50 0.46 -0.63 -19.98
C LEU A 50 0.97 -2.06 -20.18
N CYS A 51 0.21 -3.01 -19.68
CA CYS A 51 0.43 -4.45 -19.83
C CYS A 51 -0.80 -5.09 -20.45
N ASN A 52 -0.59 -5.99 -21.43
CA ASN A 52 -1.70 -6.80 -21.94
C ASN A 52 -1.98 -7.93 -20.91
N PRO A 53 -3.15 -7.97 -20.30
CA PRO A 53 -3.47 -8.98 -19.28
C PRO A 53 -3.72 -10.37 -19.87
N GLY A 54 -3.80 -10.52 -21.19
CA GLY A 54 -4.12 -11.79 -21.88
C GLY A 54 -5.56 -12.27 -21.64
N ARG A 55 -6.43 -11.42 -21.12
CA ARG A 55 -7.83 -11.70 -20.80
C ARG A 55 -8.65 -10.39 -20.85
N PRO A 56 -9.99 -10.45 -21.04
CA PRO A 56 -10.82 -9.25 -20.95
C PRO A 56 -10.73 -8.58 -19.58
N ILE A 57 -10.71 -7.26 -19.55
CA ILE A 57 -10.74 -6.46 -18.33
C ILE A 57 -12.19 -6.33 -17.86
N PRO A 58 -12.53 -6.74 -16.62
CA PRO A 58 -13.90 -6.58 -16.10
C PRO A 58 -14.33 -5.11 -16.03
N HIS A 59 -15.61 -4.85 -16.26
CA HIS A 59 -16.14 -3.48 -16.21
C HIS A 59 -15.95 -2.82 -14.86
N GLU A 60 -15.96 -3.59 -13.76
CA GLU A 60 -15.72 -3.13 -12.41
C GLU A 60 -14.27 -2.58 -12.26
N ALA A 61 -13.30 -3.22 -12.89
CA ALA A 61 -11.91 -2.76 -12.91
C ALA A 61 -11.76 -1.52 -13.82
N MET A 62 -12.34 -1.57 -15.04
CA MET A 62 -12.37 -0.42 -15.95
C MET A 62 -13.00 0.82 -15.31
N ALA A 63 -14.04 0.66 -14.48
CA ALA A 63 -14.72 1.76 -13.80
C ALA A 63 -13.82 2.44 -12.75
N VAL A 64 -12.76 1.77 -12.27
CA VAL A 64 -11.80 2.30 -11.31
C VAL A 64 -10.64 3.00 -12.01
N HIS A 65 -9.92 2.29 -12.90
CA HIS A 65 -8.68 2.79 -13.49
C HIS A 65 -8.86 3.34 -14.93
N HIS A 66 -10.02 3.16 -15.54
CA HIS A 66 -10.38 3.65 -16.89
C HIS A 66 -9.47 3.13 -18.03
N ILE A 67 -8.84 1.97 -17.84
CA ILE A 67 -8.05 1.28 -18.88
C ILE A 67 -8.95 0.26 -19.55
N THR A 68 -9.05 0.33 -20.89
CA THR A 68 -9.89 -0.56 -21.69
C THR A 68 -9.08 -1.65 -22.40
N ASP A 69 -9.74 -2.70 -22.87
CA ASP A 69 -9.09 -3.78 -23.64
C ASP A 69 -8.36 -3.23 -24.88
N GLU A 70 -8.92 -2.21 -25.55
CA GLU A 70 -8.30 -1.58 -26.71
C GLU A 70 -6.97 -0.87 -26.34
N MET A 71 -6.90 -0.25 -25.15
CA MET A 71 -5.70 0.45 -24.71
C MET A 71 -4.52 -0.51 -24.44
N VAL A 72 -4.81 -1.74 -24.08
CA VAL A 72 -3.79 -2.74 -23.71
C VAL A 72 -3.54 -3.80 -24.78
N ALA A 73 -4.29 -3.77 -25.90
CA ALA A 73 -4.25 -4.81 -26.93
C ALA A 73 -2.83 -5.09 -27.44
N ASP A 74 -2.05 -4.06 -27.72
CA ASP A 74 -0.66 -4.15 -28.21
C ASP A 74 0.38 -3.86 -27.12
N ALA A 75 -0.01 -3.79 -25.85
CA ALA A 75 0.89 -3.48 -24.75
C ALA A 75 1.83 -4.65 -24.48
N SER A 76 3.14 -4.35 -24.36
CA SER A 76 4.21 -5.33 -24.12
C SER A 76 4.86 -5.19 -22.74
N GLY A 77 4.33 -4.33 -21.90
CA GLY A 77 4.83 -4.12 -20.54
C GLY A 77 4.72 -5.40 -19.70
N ASN A 78 5.68 -5.60 -18.83
CA ASN A 78 5.66 -6.68 -17.85
C ASN A 78 6.47 -6.29 -16.59
N VAL A 79 6.19 -6.94 -15.49
CA VAL A 79 6.78 -6.63 -14.17
C VAL A 79 8.32 -6.77 -14.14
N GLY A 80 8.92 -7.55 -15.01
CA GLY A 80 10.39 -7.68 -15.11
C GLY A 80 11.10 -6.40 -15.55
N LEU A 81 10.38 -5.43 -16.14
CA LEU A 81 10.96 -4.18 -16.63
C LEU A 81 11.20 -3.15 -15.51
N ILE A 82 10.64 -3.33 -14.32
CA ILE A 82 10.82 -2.37 -13.21
C ILE A 82 12.12 -2.58 -12.43
N GLY A 83 12.92 -3.59 -12.74
CA GLY A 83 14.22 -3.84 -12.12
C GLY A 83 14.14 -4.20 -10.63
N ALA A 84 15.28 -4.16 -9.94
CA ALA A 84 15.40 -4.51 -8.52
C ALA A 84 16.13 -3.39 -7.75
N PRO A 85 15.42 -2.53 -7.02
CA PRO A 85 16.00 -1.56 -6.08
C PRO A 85 16.46 -2.27 -4.79
N ASP A 86 17.01 -1.50 -3.81
CA ASP A 86 17.30 -2.05 -2.49
C ASP A 86 16.02 -2.39 -1.71
N TYR A 87 14.96 -1.58 -1.90
CA TYR A 87 13.62 -1.78 -1.34
C TYR A 87 12.55 -1.40 -2.35
N PHE A 88 11.45 -2.15 -2.34
CA PHE A 88 10.19 -1.68 -2.90
C PHE A 88 9.34 -1.03 -1.81
N CYS A 89 8.52 -0.04 -2.16
CA CYS A 89 7.40 0.38 -1.34
C CYS A 89 6.12 0.49 -2.16
N ALA A 90 4.98 0.26 -1.51
CA ALA A 90 3.66 0.41 -2.10
C ALA A 90 2.64 0.79 -1.02
N HIS A 91 1.54 1.41 -1.43
CA HIS A 91 0.47 1.74 -0.50
C HIS A 91 -0.56 0.60 -0.46
N ASN A 92 -0.42 -0.31 0.51
CA ASN A 92 -1.03 -1.63 0.62
C ASN A 92 -0.22 -2.75 -0.06
N ALA A 93 1.09 -2.78 0.20
CA ALA A 93 2.06 -3.70 -0.44
C ALA A 93 1.69 -5.21 -0.41
N ASP A 94 0.74 -5.64 0.43
CA ASP A 94 0.24 -7.01 0.39
C ASP A 94 -0.53 -7.30 -0.90
N TYR A 95 -1.02 -6.27 -1.58
CA TYR A 95 -1.66 -6.38 -2.88
C TYR A 95 -0.61 -6.56 -3.99
N GLU A 96 0.37 -5.66 -4.10
CA GLU A 96 1.42 -5.71 -5.12
C GLU A 96 2.25 -6.99 -5.04
N ARG A 97 2.48 -7.50 -3.83
CA ARG A 97 3.21 -8.76 -3.60
C ARG A 97 2.53 -10.00 -4.20
N GLN A 98 1.26 -9.97 -4.48
CA GLN A 98 0.54 -11.07 -5.14
C GLN A 98 0.94 -11.18 -6.62
N PHE A 99 1.36 -10.07 -7.21
CA PHE A 99 1.75 -10.00 -8.63
C PHE A 99 3.27 -9.96 -8.81
N HIS A 100 4.00 -9.39 -7.84
CA HIS A 100 5.44 -9.20 -7.93
C HIS A 100 6.11 -9.43 -6.58
N ASN A 101 6.86 -10.53 -6.47
CA ASN A 101 7.61 -10.87 -5.27
C ASN A 101 9.03 -11.34 -5.62
N PRO A 102 9.94 -10.43 -6.01
CA PRO A 102 11.28 -10.75 -6.50
C PRO A 102 12.30 -11.08 -5.40
N GLY A 103 11.87 -11.21 -4.14
CA GLY A 103 12.79 -11.42 -3.00
C GLY A 103 13.41 -10.14 -2.44
N VAL A 104 13.12 -8.98 -3.01
CA VAL A 104 13.50 -7.67 -2.47
C VAL A 104 12.54 -7.28 -1.33
N PRO A 105 13.04 -6.68 -0.22
CA PRO A 105 12.17 -6.25 0.88
C PRO A 105 11.13 -5.21 0.44
N TYR A 106 9.91 -5.34 0.97
CA TYR A 106 8.82 -4.39 0.73
C TYR A 106 8.50 -3.57 1.98
N ILE A 107 8.25 -2.29 1.79
CA ILE A 107 7.71 -1.37 2.80
C ILE A 107 6.28 -1.03 2.41
N CYS A 108 5.32 -1.38 3.27
CA CYS A 108 3.91 -1.00 3.11
C CYS A 108 3.68 0.37 3.75
N THR A 109 3.61 1.42 2.94
CA THR A 109 3.41 2.79 3.43
C THR A 109 2.08 2.96 4.19
N TYR A 110 1.04 2.19 3.84
CA TYR A 110 -0.21 2.13 4.61
C TYR A 110 0.01 1.62 6.04
N LYS A 111 0.68 0.47 6.23
CA LYS A 111 0.95 -0.11 7.55
C LYS A 111 1.89 0.75 8.39
N VAL A 112 2.83 1.44 7.75
CA VAL A 112 3.71 2.40 8.41
C VAL A 112 2.92 3.63 8.83
N ALA A 113 2.08 4.20 7.95
CA ALA A 113 1.25 5.36 8.26
C ALA A 113 0.29 5.12 9.42
N LEU A 114 -0.31 3.93 9.54
CA LEU A 114 -1.14 3.56 10.71
C LEU A 114 -0.40 3.71 12.05
N ARG A 115 0.92 3.49 12.06
CA ARG A 115 1.76 3.62 13.27
C ARG A 115 2.26 5.04 13.51
N LEU A 116 2.60 5.75 12.44
CA LEU A 116 3.16 7.10 12.55
C LEU A 116 2.07 8.14 12.84
N TRP A 117 0.88 7.97 12.25
CA TRP A 117 -0.24 8.91 12.38
C TRP A 117 -1.54 8.19 12.81
N PRO A 118 -1.57 7.52 14.00
CA PRO A 118 -2.72 6.72 14.44
C PRO A 118 -3.99 7.53 14.64
N GLU A 119 -3.90 8.83 14.84
CA GLU A 119 -5.05 9.71 15.00
C GLU A 119 -5.59 10.30 13.67
N ALA A 120 -4.92 10.00 12.53
CA ALA A 120 -5.44 10.43 11.23
C ALA A 120 -6.81 9.78 10.96
N PRO A 121 -7.82 10.56 10.51
CA PRO A 121 -9.16 10.05 10.24
C PRO A 121 -9.21 8.95 9.17
N SER A 122 -8.26 8.95 8.25
CA SER A 122 -8.09 7.94 7.20
C SER A 122 -6.61 7.77 6.86
N HIS A 123 -6.25 6.58 6.38
CA HIS A 123 -4.91 6.26 5.95
C HIS A 123 -4.86 5.91 4.44
N GLY A 124 -5.91 6.21 3.69
CA GLY A 124 -5.88 6.10 2.22
C GLY A 124 -4.90 7.09 1.61
N LEU A 125 -4.24 6.71 0.51
CA LEU A 125 -3.15 7.46 -0.11
C LEU A 125 -3.54 8.91 -0.45
N GLN A 126 -4.68 9.10 -1.13
CA GLN A 126 -5.17 10.43 -1.49
C GLN A 126 -5.57 11.26 -0.26
N PHE A 127 -6.08 10.64 0.81
CA PHE A 127 -6.36 11.37 2.06
C PHE A 127 -5.07 11.86 2.72
N LEU A 128 -4.06 11.00 2.84
CA LEU A 128 -2.76 11.35 3.43
C LEU A 128 -2.06 12.44 2.64
N ARG A 129 -2.21 12.49 1.31
CA ARG A 129 -1.71 13.59 0.48
C ARG A 129 -2.10 14.96 1.04
N TYR A 130 -3.38 15.16 1.30
CA TYR A 130 -3.90 16.44 1.79
C TYR A 130 -3.68 16.61 3.29
N HIS A 131 -3.88 15.56 4.07
CA HIS A 131 -3.74 15.60 5.52
C HIS A 131 -2.32 15.95 5.97
N LEU A 132 -1.31 15.44 5.27
CA LEU A 132 0.11 15.67 5.55
C LEU A 132 0.70 16.82 4.71
N ASN A 133 -0.09 17.47 3.85
CA ASN A 133 0.37 18.50 2.91
C ASN A 133 1.59 18.05 2.10
N LEU A 134 1.53 16.84 1.50
CA LEU A 134 2.65 16.31 0.74
C LEU A 134 3.04 17.26 -0.42
N PRO A 135 4.34 17.57 -0.61
CA PRO A 135 4.81 18.49 -1.64
C PRO A 135 4.83 17.82 -3.01
N VAL A 136 3.67 17.61 -3.61
CA VAL A 136 3.52 16.94 -4.90
C VAL A 136 3.06 17.91 -6.00
N VAL A 137 3.56 17.69 -7.21
CA VAL A 137 3.04 18.36 -8.40
C VAL A 137 1.68 17.77 -8.74
N SER A 138 0.62 18.56 -8.64
CA SER A 138 -0.76 18.06 -8.76
C SER A 138 -1.04 17.32 -10.07
N ALA A 139 -0.48 17.80 -11.20
CA ALA A 139 -0.66 17.17 -12.51
C ALA A 139 0.00 15.77 -12.59
N GLU A 140 1.05 15.53 -11.80
CA GLU A 140 1.77 14.24 -11.78
C GLU A 140 1.12 13.23 -10.84
N ALA A 141 0.40 13.71 -9.81
CA ALA A 141 -0.35 12.90 -8.85
C ALA A 141 -1.83 12.74 -9.23
N PHE A 142 -2.18 12.91 -10.50
CA PHE A 142 -3.55 12.85 -11.00
C PHE A 142 -3.58 12.28 -12.44
N PRO A 143 -4.62 11.51 -12.83
CA PRO A 143 -5.76 11.10 -11.99
C PRO A 143 -5.38 10.01 -10.98
N PRO A 144 -6.12 9.90 -9.86
CA PRO A 144 -6.02 8.73 -8.99
C PRO A 144 -6.47 7.46 -9.75
N HIS A 145 -6.07 6.30 -9.24
CA HIS A 145 -6.29 5.01 -9.90
C HIS A 145 -5.66 4.94 -11.30
N ARG A 146 -4.47 5.48 -11.40
CA ARG A 146 -3.52 5.25 -12.49
C ARG A 146 -2.17 4.98 -11.85
N ALA A 147 -1.53 3.89 -12.27
CA ALA A 147 -0.35 3.37 -11.60
C ALA A 147 0.81 4.39 -11.51
N GLY A 148 1.06 5.19 -12.55
CA GLY A 148 2.11 6.22 -12.52
C GLY A 148 1.85 7.31 -11.47
N PRO A 149 0.71 8.02 -11.50
CA PRO A 149 0.30 9.01 -10.49
C PRO A 149 0.28 8.47 -9.06
N ASP A 150 -0.23 7.26 -8.83
CA ASP A 150 -0.33 6.69 -7.49
C ASP A 150 1.04 6.20 -6.98
N ALA A 151 1.91 5.66 -7.84
CA ALA A 151 3.31 5.37 -7.48
C ALA A 151 4.09 6.64 -7.12
N TYR A 152 3.91 7.75 -7.87
CA TYR A 152 4.51 9.05 -7.56
C TYR A 152 4.04 9.57 -6.20
N LEU A 153 2.74 9.51 -5.93
CA LEU A 153 2.19 9.94 -4.65
C LEU A 153 2.64 9.02 -3.50
N GLY A 154 2.73 7.71 -3.74
CA GLY A 154 3.28 6.73 -2.79
C GLY A 154 4.73 7.02 -2.45
N ALA A 155 5.54 7.45 -3.43
CA ALA A 155 6.92 7.87 -3.23
C ALA A 155 7.00 9.15 -2.38
N ALA A 156 6.17 10.16 -2.65
CA ALA A 156 6.13 11.37 -1.83
C ALA A 156 5.72 11.07 -0.37
N LEU A 157 4.79 10.13 -0.16
CA LEU A 157 4.44 9.66 1.17
C LEU A 157 5.63 8.94 1.84
N MET A 158 6.38 8.10 1.10
CA MET A 158 7.55 7.42 1.63
C MET A 158 8.66 8.42 2.03
N VAL A 159 8.92 9.46 1.23
CA VAL A 159 9.83 10.55 1.59
C VAL A 159 9.39 11.18 2.93
N ARG A 160 8.11 11.52 3.06
CA ARG A 160 7.57 12.08 4.31
C ARG A 160 7.73 11.12 5.50
N ILE A 161 7.55 9.82 5.31
CA ILE A 161 7.77 8.79 6.34
C ILE A 161 9.25 8.78 6.79
N LEU A 162 10.18 8.85 5.86
CA LEU A 162 11.62 8.87 6.14
C LEU A 162 12.03 10.15 6.89
N GLU A 163 11.49 11.31 6.50
CA GLU A 163 11.72 12.60 7.17
C GLU A 163 11.23 12.64 8.62
N GLU A 164 10.19 11.87 8.97
CA GLU A 164 9.75 11.75 10.38
C GLU A 164 10.83 11.13 11.28
N GLY A 165 11.73 10.30 10.74
CA GLY A 165 12.83 9.69 11.47
C GLY A 165 12.41 8.78 12.64
N ARG A 166 11.17 8.32 12.66
CA ARG A 166 10.57 7.58 13.80
C ARG A 166 10.69 6.06 13.70
N ALA A 167 11.20 5.56 12.59
CA ALA A 167 11.43 4.12 12.37
C ALA A 167 12.55 3.89 11.37
N SER A 168 13.34 2.85 11.57
CA SER A 168 14.33 2.39 10.59
C SER A 168 13.67 1.65 9.42
N LEU A 169 14.41 1.49 8.30
CA LEU A 169 13.92 0.71 7.15
C LEU A 169 13.60 -0.74 7.55
N GLU A 170 14.43 -1.35 8.40
CA GLU A 170 14.24 -2.72 8.89
C GLU A 170 12.98 -2.84 9.76
N GLU A 171 12.67 -1.82 10.56
CA GLU A 171 11.42 -1.77 11.33
C GLU A 171 10.20 -1.65 10.43
N MET A 172 10.27 -0.77 9.42
CA MET A 172 9.20 -0.60 8.44
C MET A 172 8.95 -1.91 7.65
N VAL A 173 10.00 -2.63 7.24
CA VAL A 173 9.90 -3.95 6.60
C VAL A 173 9.26 -4.96 7.57
N ARG A 174 9.69 -4.99 8.83
CA ARG A 174 9.10 -5.88 9.85
C ARG A 174 7.61 -5.60 10.05
N TRP A 175 7.19 -4.34 10.10
CA TRP A 175 5.78 -3.95 10.18
C TRP A 175 5.00 -4.34 8.94
N SER A 176 5.63 -4.21 7.77
CA SER A 176 5.02 -4.55 6.47
C SER A 176 4.77 -6.03 6.29
N ASN A 177 5.58 -6.88 6.91
CA ASN A 177 5.42 -8.34 6.89
C ASN A 177 4.38 -8.85 7.90
N GLY A 178 4.00 -8.02 8.86
CA GLY A 178 2.95 -8.31 9.84
C GLY A 178 1.56 -7.83 9.42
N PRO A 179 0.55 -8.06 10.24
CA PRO A 179 -0.77 -7.48 10.05
C PRO A 179 -0.77 -5.96 10.25
N ALA A 180 -1.72 -5.28 9.60
CA ALA A 180 -1.94 -3.86 9.82
C ALA A 180 -2.39 -3.62 11.27
N LEU A 181 -1.72 -2.69 11.97
CA LEU A 181 -2.10 -2.28 13.32
C LEU A 181 -3.12 -1.15 13.22
N LEU A 182 -4.40 -1.50 13.20
CA LEU A 182 -5.52 -0.56 13.04
C LEU A 182 -5.68 0.28 14.32
N PRO A 183 -5.69 1.61 14.25
CA PRO A 183 -5.88 2.47 15.44
C PRO A 183 -7.27 2.35 16.04
N ARG A 184 -8.28 2.12 15.19
CA ARG A 184 -9.69 2.04 15.57
C ARG A 184 -10.36 0.84 14.92
N VAL A 185 -11.43 0.36 15.56
CA VAL A 185 -12.31 -0.67 14.99
C VAL A 185 -13.01 -0.10 13.75
N ASN A 186 -12.92 -0.79 12.63
CA ASN A 186 -13.48 -0.33 11.34
C ASN A 186 -14.80 -1.01 10.95
N PHE A 187 -15.37 -1.85 11.83
CA PHE A 187 -16.56 -2.66 11.56
C PHE A 187 -17.51 -2.77 12.76
N GLY A 188 -18.73 -3.25 12.50
CA GLY A 188 -19.71 -3.66 13.49
C GLY A 188 -20.12 -2.58 14.51
N LYS A 189 -20.65 -3.03 15.65
CA LYS A 189 -21.24 -2.16 16.70
C LYS A 189 -20.22 -1.24 17.40
N HIS A 190 -18.94 -1.55 17.33
CA HIS A 190 -17.86 -0.75 17.91
C HIS A 190 -17.07 0.05 16.87
N LYS A 191 -17.60 0.22 15.65
CA LYS A 191 -16.95 1.01 14.60
C LYS A 191 -16.60 2.42 15.10
N GLY A 192 -15.34 2.82 14.91
CA GLY A 192 -14.82 4.11 15.35
C GLY A 192 -14.23 4.12 16.76
N ALA A 193 -14.54 3.15 17.62
CA ALA A 193 -13.95 3.04 18.94
C ALA A 193 -12.45 2.67 18.85
N LYS A 194 -11.66 3.11 19.83
CA LYS A 194 -10.31 2.58 20.01
C LYS A 194 -10.39 1.11 20.43
N TRP A 195 -9.45 0.30 20.01
CA TRP A 195 -9.42 -1.11 20.38
C TRP A 195 -9.27 -1.36 21.87
N GLU A 196 -8.62 -0.44 22.57
CA GLU A 196 -8.48 -0.47 24.05
C GLU A 196 -9.82 -0.27 24.78
N ASP A 197 -10.83 0.34 24.15
CA ASP A 197 -12.14 0.58 24.73
C ASP A 197 -13.14 -0.54 24.42
N VAL A 198 -12.77 -1.52 23.58
CA VAL A 198 -13.67 -2.62 23.17
C VAL A 198 -13.77 -3.65 24.30
N PRO A 199 -14.98 -4.13 24.68
CA PRO A 199 -15.16 -5.17 25.70
C PRO A 199 -14.38 -6.46 25.39
N LEU A 200 -13.90 -7.13 26.46
CA LEU A 200 -13.07 -8.33 26.32
C LEU A 200 -13.79 -9.48 25.59
N ASP A 201 -15.06 -9.71 25.93
CA ASP A 201 -15.89 -10.74 25.30
C ASP A 201 -16.05 -10.53 23.79
N TYR A 202 -16.13 -9.25 23.36
CA TYR A 202 -16.19 -8.90 21.95
C TYR A 202 -14.83 -9.10 21.25
N LEU A 203 -13.73 -8.73 21.91
CA LEU A 203 -12.38 -9.01 21.39
C LEU A 203 -12.15 -10.52 21.24
N GLU A 204 -12.56 -11.34 22.21
CA GLU A 204 -12.46 -12.79 22.14
C GLU A 204 -13.29 -13.38 20.98
N TRP A 205 -14.50 -12.86 20.77
CA TRP A 205 -15.33 -13.25 19.64
C TRP A 205 -14.66 -12.89 18.31
N VAL A 206 -14.15 -11.66 18.16
CA VAL A 206 -13.43 -11.21 16.96
C VAL A 206 -12.22 -12.11 16.70
N ALA A 207 -11.40 -12.35 17.72
CA ALA A 207 -10.14 -13.08 17.57
C ALA A 207 -10.33 -14.54 17.17
N ASN A 208 -11.40 -15.21 17.66
CA ASN A 208 -11.50 -16.66 17.66
C ASN A 208 -12.71 -17.24 16.91
N LYS A 209 -13.80 -16.49 16.80
CA LYS A 209 -15.10 -17.00 16.30
C LYS A 209 -15.65 -16.27 15.08
N SER A 210 -15.08 -15.10 14.70
CA SER A 210 -15.56 -14.32 13.55
C SER A 210 -14.92 -14.80 12.25
N ASP A 211 -15.59 -14.54 11.12
CA ASP A 211 -15.07 -14.72 9.76
C ASP A 211 -14.44 -13.43 9.22
N LEU A 212 -14.14 -12.49 10.12
CA LEU A 212 -13.49 -11.23 9.78
C LEU A 212 -12.07 -11.46 9.29
N ASP A 213 -11.57 -10.45 8.60
CA ASP A 213 -10.29 -10.51 7.95
C ASP A 213 -9.10 -10.72 8.91
N ARG A 214 -7.94 -11.08 8.35
CA ARG A 214 -6.72 -11.40 9.10
C ARG A 214 -6.27 -10.25 10.00
N ASP A 215 -6.29 -9.01 9.49
CA ASP A 215 -5.78 -7.85 10.21
C ASP A 215 -6.69 -7.50 11.39
N VAL A 216 -8.00 -7.57 11.19
CA VAL A 216 -9.01 -7.36 12.24
C VAL A 216 -8.83 -8.38 13.38
N LYS A 217 -8.68 -9.67 13.06
CA LYS A 217 -8.42 -10.72 14.05
C LYS A 217 -7.09 -10.53 14.78
N ALA A 218 -6.06 -10.10 14.05
CA ALA A 218 -4.74 -9.84 14.63
C ALA A 218 -4.78 -8.65 15.61
N ASN A 219 -5.52 -7.59 15.30
CA ASN A 219 -5.72 -6.47 16.22
C ASN A 219 -6.44 -6.91 17.50
N ALA A 220 -7.52 -7.69 17.39
CA ALA A 220 -8.20 -8.23 18.58
C ALA A 220 -7.26 -9.05 19.46
N ARG A 221 -6.46 -9.95 18.87
CA ARG A 221 -5.44 -10.76 19.61
C ARG A 221 -4.37 -9.90 20.25
N HIS A 222 -3.91 -8.85 19.56
CA HIS A 222 -2.94 -7.89 20.10
C HIS A 222 -3.45 -7.23 21.37
N HIS A 223 -4.69 -6.72 21.36
CA HIS A 223 -5.29 -6.05 22.51
C HIS A 223 -5.70 -7.01 23.64
N LEU A 224 -6.10 -8.24 23.34
CA LEU A 224 -6.28 -9.28 24.36
C LEU A 224 -4.98 -9.57 25.09
N LYS A 225 -3.86 -9.75 24.35
CA LYS A 225 -2.55 -10.00 24.94
C LYS A 225 -2.06 -8.83 25.80
N ALA A 226 -2.24 -7.59 25.32
CA ALA A 226 -1.84 -6.38 26.06
C ALA A 226 -2.59 -6.21 27.40
N ARG A 227 -3.84 -6.71 27.50
CA ARG A 227 -4.64 -6.62 28.73
C ARG A 227 -4.42 -7.80 29.70
N ALA A 228 -3.76 -8.85 29.23
CA ALA A 228 -3.42 -10.03 30.04
C ALA A 228 -2.01 -9.92 30.68
N ALA A 229 -1.21 -8.93 30.24
CA ALA A 229 0.14 -8.65 30.74
C ALA A 229 0.13 -7.60 31.83
#